data_823b78e1c4fb13985cefdea3106a5d86
#
_entry.id   823b78e1c4fb13985cefdea3106a5d86
#
_cell.length_a   1.000
_cell.length_b   1.000
_cell.length_c   1.000
_cell.angle_alpha   90.00
_cell.angle_beta   90.00
_cell.angle_gamma   90.00
#
_symmetry.space_group_name_H-M   'P 1'
#
loop_
_entity.id
_entity.type
_entity.pdbx_description
1 polymer ?
#
loop_
_entity_poly.entity_id
_entity_poly.type
_entity_poly.pdbx_seq_one_letter_code
_entity_poly.pdbx_strand_id
1 'polypeptide(L)'
;MAIFEVTGGKQLKGDIIPQGAKNEALQILCAVLLTPEKVVISNIPDIVDINKLIDLLKDLGVKVEKTGHEEYTFQADEVKVDYLVSDEFKKKGSGLRGSTMIIGPMLARFGRAYMPKPGGDKIGRRRMDTHFIGFENLGAKFEYDHDTENFKVTAQKLKGAYMLLDEASVT
;
A
#
# COMPACT_ATOMS: atom_id res chain seq x y z
N MET A 1 16.68 -22.65 4.11
CA MET A 1 16.71 -22.01 2.78
C MET A 1 16.08 -23.02 1.82
N ALA A 2 15.05 -22.63 1.08
CA ALA A 2 14.44 -23.53 0.09
C ALA A 2 15.28 -23.48 -1.20
N ILE A 3 15.46 -24.62 -1.83
CA ILE A 3 16.20 -24.76 -3.09
C ILE A 3 15.20 -25.25 -4.14
N PHE A 4 15.15 -24.56 -5.28
CA PHE A 4 14.38 -25.02 -6.44
C PHE A 4 15.34 -25.74 -7.39
N GLU A 5 15.01 -26.99 -7.76
CA GLU A 5 15.68 -27.72 -8.81
C GLU A 5 14.79 -27.71 -10.06
N VAL A 6 15.32 -27.16 -11.15
CA VAL A 6 14.57 -27.05 -12.41
C VAL A 6 15.20 -27.94 -13.46
N THR A 7 14.48 -28.96 -13.93
CA THR A 7 14.89 -29.83 -15.01
C THR A 7 14.12 -29.48 -16.27
N GLY A 8 14.81 -28.99 -17.29
CA GLY A 8 14.25 -28.65 -18.59
C GLY A 8 14.14 -29.82 -19.56
N GLY A 9 13.87 -29.52 -20.84
CA GLY A 9 13.88 -30.52 -21.94
C GLY A 9 12.57 -31.27 -22.15
N LYS A 10 11.48 -30.93 -21.42
CA LYS A 10 10.13 -31.51 -21.62
C LYS A 10 9.22 -30.48 -22.27
N GLN A 11 8.40 -30.93 -23.24
CA GLN A 11 7.34 -30.09 -23.78
C GLN A 11 6.23 -29.97 -22.73
N LEU A 12 5.90 -28.73 -22.38
CA LEU A 12 4.83 -28.43 -21.43
C LEU A 12 3.47 -28.46 -22.16
N LYS A 13 2.46 -29.03 -21.51
CA LYS A 13 1.08 -29.06 -21.97
C LYS A 13 0.16 -29.03 -20.75
N GLY A 14 -0.83 -28.14 -20.77
CA GLY A 14 -1.82 -28.00 -19.71
C GLY A 14 -2.30 -26.55 -19.61
N ASP A 15 -3.26 -26.32 -18.72
CA ASP A 15 -3.82 -25.00 -18.42
C ASP A 15 -3.16 -24.43 -17.16
N ILE A 16 -2.91 -23.12 -17.18
CA ILE A 16 -2.40 -22.39 -16.03
C ILE A 16 -3.44 -21.33 -15.67
N ILE A 17 -3.94 -21.39 -14.44
CA ILE A 17 -4.81 -20.37 -13.88
C ILE A 17 -3.93 -19.41 -13.05
N PRO A 18 -3.73 -18.15 -13.48
CA PRO A 18 -2.92 -17.21 -12.72
C PRO A 18 -3.67 -16.77 -11.45
N GLN A 19 -2.92 -16.49 -10.39
CA GLN A 19 -3.44 -15.82 -9.20
C GLN A 19 -3.70 -14.35 -9.49
N GLY A 20 -4.41 -13.68 -8.58
CA GLY A 20 -4.58 -12.22 -8.60
C GLY A 20 -3.25 -11.48 -8.64
N ALA A 21 -3.23 -10.31 -9.30
CA ALA A 21 -2.03 -9.52 -9.47
C ALA A 21 -1.58 -8.86 -8.14
N LYS A 22 -0.34 -9.13 -7.73
CA LYS A 22 0.22 -8.54 -6.48
C LYS A 22 0.13 -7.02 -6.45
N ASN A 23 0.56 -6.36 -7.50
CA ASN A 23 0.65 -4.90 -7.52
C ASN A 23 -0.73 -4.24 -7.54
N GLU A 24 -1.71 -4.85 -8.19
CA GLU A 24 -3.10 -4.42 -8.14
C GLU A 24 -3.68 -4.58 -6.73
N ALA A 25 -3.51 -5.76 -6.13
CA ALA A 25 -4.01 -6.03 -4.78
C ALA A 25 -3.43 -5.06 -3.74
N LEU A 26 -2.13 -4.74 -3.80
CA LEU A 26 -1.50 -3.75 -2.90
C LEU A 26 -2.15 -2.37 -2.99
N GLN A 27 -2.62 -1.95 -4.15
CA GLN A 27 -3.25 -0.64 -4.34
C GLN A 27 -4.72 -0.68 -3.91
N ILE A 28 -5.48 -1.69 -4.35
CA ILE A 28 -6.91 -1.82 -4.06
C ILE A 28 -7.14 -2.03 -2.55
N LEU A 29 -6.29 -2.81 -1.88
CA LEU A 29 -6.36 -2.99 -0.43
C LEU A 29 -6.16 -1.68 0.33
N CYS A 30 -5.29 -0.78 -0.13
CA CYS A 30 -5.15 0.53 0.48
C CYS A 30 -6.38 1.42 0.23
N ALA A 31 -7.08 1.25 -0.90
CA ALA A 31 -8.27 2.04 -1.23
C ALA A 31 -9.46 1.80 -0.29
N VAL A 32 -9.49 0.68 0.46
CA VAL A 32 -10.53 0.43 1.49
C VAL A 32 -10.56 1.51 2.57
N LEU A 33 -9.44 2.21 2.79
CA LEU A 33 -9.35 3.32 3.74
C LEU A 33 -10.13 4.57 3.31
N LEU A 34 -10.56 4.67 2.03
CA LEU A 34 -11.31 5.82 1.51
C LEU A 34 -12.76 5.88 2.02
N THR A 35 -13.33 4.77 2.48
CA THR A 35 -14.73 4.69 2.91
C THR A 35 -14.87 3.97 4.25
N PRO A 36 -15.89 4.35 5.11
CA PRO A 36 -16.25 3.58 6.29
C PRO A 36 -17.12 2.36 5.96
N GLU A 37 -17.61 2.25 4.74
CA GLU A 37 -18.50 1.18 4.31
C GLU A 37 -17.77 -0.15 4.17
N LYS A 38 -18.54 -1.23 4.16
CA LYS A 38 -18.01 -2.56 3.87
C LYS A 38 -17.63 -2.68 2.40
N VAL A 39 -16.42 -3.16 2.16
CA VAL A 39 -15.86 -3.44 0.83
C VAL A 39 -15.51 -4.91 0.75
N VAL A 40 -16.03 -5.60 -0.27
CA VAL A 40 -15.68 -7.00 -0.55
C VAL A 40 -14.69 -7.03 -1.71
N ILE A 41 -13.58 -7.71 -1.53
CA ILE A 41 -12.56 -7.87 -2.56
C ILE A 41 -12.28 -9.36 -2.73
N SER A 42 -12.39 -9.84 -3.95
CA SER A 42 -12.09 -11.22 -4.34
C SER A 42 -10.82 -11.31 -5.18
N ASN A 43 -10.33 -12.53 -5.39
CA ASN A 43 -9.11 -12.81 -6.14
C ASN A 43 -7.85 -12.14 -5.53
N ILE A 44 -7.80 -12.09 -4.20
CA ILE A 44 -6.64 -11.59 -3.46
C ILE A 44 -5.60 -12.70 -3.37
N PRO A 45 -4.40 -12.54 -3.93
CA PRO A 45 -3.38 -13.59 -3.92
C PRO A 45 -2.84 -13.82 -2.50
N ASP A 46 -2.69 -15.08 -2.12
CA ASP A 46 -2.11 -15.46 -0.83
C ASP A 46 -0.57 -15.45 -0.89
N ILE A 47 0.01 -14.28 -0.76
CA ILE A 47 1.45 -14.05 -0.79
C ILE A 47 1.88 -13.16 0.37
N VAL A 48 3.16 -13.27 0.74
CA VAL A 48 3.73 -12.63 1.94
C VAL A 48 3.48 -11.11 1.99
N ASP A 49 3.66 -10.40 0.88
CA ASP A 49 3.50 -8.94 0.85
C ASP A 49 2.04 -8.52 1.07
N ILE A 50 1.10 -9.28 0.51
CA ILE A 50 -0.33 -9.01 0.68
C ILE A 50 -0.76 -9.29 2.12
N ASN A 51 -0.32 -10.41 2.69
CA ASN A 51 -0.63 -10.75 4.07
C ASN A 51 -0.07 -9.70 5.04
N LYS A 52 1.16 -9.22 4.81
CA LYS A 52 1.74 -8.12 5.60
C LYS A 52 0.93 -6.82 5.49
N LEU A 53 0.40 -6.50 4.30
CA LEU A 53 -0.43 -5.31 4.13
C LEU A 53 -1.78 -5.48 4.84
N ILE A 54 -2.41 -6.64 4.74
CA ILE A 54 -3.66 -6.95 5.46
C ILE A 54 -3.45 -6.80 6.97
N ASP A 55 -2.35 -7.32 7.52
CA ASP A 55 -2.04 -7.17 8.94
C ASP A 55 -1.80 -5.70 9.33
N LEU A 56 -1.14 -4.93 8.48
CA LEU A 56 -0.95 -3.49 8.69
C LEU A 56 -2.29 -2.72 8.68
N LEU A 57 -3.22 -3.10 7.82
CA LEU A 57 -4.57 -2.53 7.78
C LEU A 57 -5.37 -2.88 9.04
N LYS A 58 -5.25 -4.11 9.56
CA LYS A 58 -5.85 -4.50 10.84
C LYS A 58 -5.32 -3.66 12.01
N ASP A 59 -4.02 -3.44 12.06
CA ASP A 59 -3.40 -2.59 13.08
C ASP A 59 -3.89 -1.14 13.01
N LEU A 60 -4.13 -0.64 11.79
CA LEU A 60 -4.77 0.66 11.55
C LEU A 60 -6.24 0.71 11.98
N GLY A 61 -6.83 -0.41 12.39
CA GLY A 61 -8.22 -0.50 12.86
C GLY A 61 -9.21 -0.95 11.79
N VAL A 62 -8.75 -1.35 10.60
CA VAL A 62 -9.63 -1.93 9.59
C VAL A 62 -10.10 -3.31 10.06
N LYS A 63 -11.40 -3.52 10.11
CA LYS A 63 -12.00 -4.84 10.35
C LYS A 63 -11.82 -5.67 9.09
N VAL A 64 -11.20 -6.85 9.21
CA VAL A 64 -10.91 -7.73 8.08
C VAL A 64 -11.42 -9.13 8.38
N GLU A 65 -12.26 -9.64 7.50
CA GLU A 65 -12.82 -10.99 7.59
C GLU A 65 -12.56 -11.73 6.28
N LYS A 66 -12.01 -12.95 6.37
CA LYS A 66 -11.87 -13.83 5.22
C LYS A 66 -13.20 -14.55 4.97
N THR A 67 -13.86 -14.22 3.87
CA THR A 67 -15.20 -14.72 3.53
C THR A 67 -15.19 -15.89 2.55
N GLY A 68 -14.06 -16.14 1.89
CA GLY A 68 -13.92 -17.22 0.93
C GLY A 68 -12.47 -17.56 0.60
N HIS A 69 -12.28 -18.41 -0.41
CA HIS A 69 -10.97 -18.62 -1.00
C HIS A 69 -10.58 -17.34 -1.75
N GLU A 70 -9.47 -16.73 -1.36
CA GLU A 70 -8.99 -15.46 -1.95
C GLU A 70 -10.01 -14.29 -1.89
N GLU A 71 -11.00 -14.34 -0.97
CA GLU A 71 -12.00 -13.32 -0.78
C GLU A 71 -12.02 -12.81 0.67
N TYR A 72 -12.08 -11.48 0.80
CA TYR A 72 -12.10 -10.81 2.10
C TYR A 72 -13.09 -9.65 2.10
N THR A 73 -13.72 -9.44 3.27
CA THR A 73 -14.49 -8.23 3.57
C THR A 73 -13.65 -7.31 4.43
N PHE A 74 -13.63 -6.04 4.07
CA PHE A 74 -12.94 -4.97 4.79
C PHE A 74 -13.94 -3.92 5.25
N GLN A 75 -13.71 -3.34 6.42
CA GLN A 75 -14.47 -2.17 6.89
C GLN A 75 -13.55 -1.24 7.68
N ALA A 76 -13.39 -0.02 7.19
CA ALA A 76 -12.53 1.01 7.77
C ALA A 76 -13.35 2.11 8.45
N ASP A 77 -14.28 1.73 9.34
CA ASP A 77 -15.16 2.65 10.08
C ASP A 77 -14.43 3.36 11.24
N GLU A 78 -13.46 2.72 11.88
CA GLU A 78 -12.70 3.22 13.02
C GLU A 78 -11.18 3.18 12.77
N VAL A 79 -10.69 4.08 11.89
CA VAL A 79 -9.27 4.13 11.55
C VAL A 79 -8.45 4.88 12.61
N LYS A 80 -7.42 4.24 13.13
CA LYS A 80 -6.49 4.78 14.13
C LYS A 80 -5.39 5.60 13.46
N VAL A 81 -5.69 6.85 13.09
CA VAL A 81 -4.74 7.71 12.33
C VAL A 81 -3.42 7.90 13.08
N ASP A 82 -3.46 8.00 14.41
CA ASP A 82 -2.25 8.21 15.23
C ASP A 82 -1.34 6.97 15.31
N TYR A 83 -1.83 5.79 14.90
CA TYR A 83 -1.00 4.59 14.75
C TYR A 83 0.11 4.78 13.70
N LEU A 84 -0.11 5.62 12.68
CA LEU A 84 0.86 5.90 11.62
C LEU A 84 2.19 6.52 12.11
N VAL A 85 2.22 7.11 13.31
CA VAL A 85 3.45 7.66 13.91
C VAL A 85 4.09 6.72 14.93
N SER A 86 3.49 5.56 15.19
CA SER A 86 4.01 4.58 16.14
C SER A 86 5.27 3.87 15.64
N ASP A 87 6.12 3.44 16.57
CA ASP A 87 7.30 2.63 16.22
C ASP A 87 6.94 1.28 15.60
N GLU A 88 5.78 0.75 15.96
CA GLU A 88 5.26 -0.48 15.37
C GLU A 88 4.92 -0.29 13.89
N PHE A 89 4.21 0.80 13.54
CA PHE A 89 3.94 1.12 12.15
C PHE A 89 5.23 1.37 11.37
N LYS A 90 6.20 2.09 11.95
CA LYS A 90 7.51 2.30 11.32
C LYS A 90 8.18 0.98 10.98
N LYS A 91 8.23 0.05 11.93
CA LYS A 91 8.86 -1.26 11.76
C LYS A 91 8.17 -2.09 10.67
N LYS A 92 6.84 -2.17 10.69
CA LYS A 92 6.05 -2.93 9.70
C LYS A 92 6.05 -2.26 8.34
N GLY A 93 5.82 -0.95 8.28
CA GLY A 93 5.74 -0.16 7.06
C GLY A 93 7.07 -0.09 6.30
N SER A 94 8.19 0.05 7.02
CA SER A 94 9.51 0.01 6.39
C SER A 94 9.87 -1.35 5.79
N GLY A 95 9.25 -2.43 6.25
CA GLY A 95 9.43 -3.78 5.70
C GLY A 95 8.60 -4.08 4.46
N LEU A 96 7.71 -3.17 4.05
CA LEU A 96 6.79 -3.37 2.93
C LEU A 96 6.69 -2.09 2.08
N ARG A 97 7.27 -2.09 0.87
CA ARG A 97 7.20 -0.91 -0.01
C ARG A 97 5.76 -0.52 -0.37
N GLY A 98 4.85 -1.50 -0.52
CA GLY A 98 3.44 -1.27 -0.79
C GLY A 98 2.70 -0.45 0.27
N SER A 99 3.26 -0.33 1.49
CA SER A 99 2.69 0.50 2.56
C SER A 99 2.60 1.98 2.18
N THR A 100 3.40 2.44 1.20
CA THR A 100 3.36 3.81 0.68
C THR A 100 2.02 4.16 0.05
N MET A 101 1.29 3.19 -0.46
CA MET A 101 -0.04 3.39 -1.07
C MET A 101 -1.10 3.83 -0.04
N ILE A 102 -0.85 3.64 1.26
CA ILE A 102 -1.72 4.11 2.35
C ILE A 102 -1.82 5.64 2.39
N ILE A 103 -0.78 6.36 1.93
CA ILE A 103 -0.71 7.84 2.01
C ILE A 103 -1.90 8.49 1.30
N GLY A 104 -2.18 8.09 0.08
CA GLY A 104 -3.26 8.67 -0.74
C GLY A 104 -4.62 8.63 -0.04
N PRO A 105 -5.13 7.45 0.33
CA PRO A 105 -6.39 7.30 1.04
C PRO A 105 -6.44 8.04 2.39
N MET A 106 -5.36 7.96 3.18
CA MET A 106 -5.30 8.65 4.47
C MET A 106 -5.34 10.15 4.31
N LEU A 107 -4.59 10.69 3.35
CA LEU A 107 -4.61 12.12 3.04
C LEU A 107 -5.98 12.58 2.54
N ALA A 108 -6.60 11.81 1.64
CA ALA A 108 -7.90 12.15 1.06
C ALA A 108 -9.02 12.15 2.11
N ARG A 109 -9.05 11.18 3.01
CA ARG A 109 -10.14 11.03 3.99
C ARG A 109 -9.89 11.78 5.30
N PHE A 110 -8.64 11.79 5.79
CA PHE A 110 -8.31 12.33 7.11
C PHE A 110 -7.47 13.61 7.06
N GLY A 111 -7.09 14.09 5.87
CA GLY A 111 -6.29 15.30 5.68
C GLY A 111 -4.84 15.18 6.15
N ARG A 112 -4.42 14.00 6.61
CA ARG A 112 -3.06 13.75 7.08
C ARG A 112 -2.65 12.30 6.86
N ALA A 113 -1.39 12.11 6.51
CA ALA A 113 -0.75 10.80 6.41
C ALA A 113 0.69 10.88 6.88
N TYR A 114 1.21 9.77 7.36
CA TYR A 114 2.60 9.63 7.78
C TYR A 114 3.18 8.38 7.13
N MET A 115 4.45 8.43 6.80
CA MET A 115 5.14 7.31 6.20
C MET A 115 6.58 7.25 6.70
N PRO A 116 7.02 6.10 7.22
CA PRO A 116 8.43 5.89 7.49
C PRO A 116 9.21 5.83 6.18
N LYS A 117 10.52 6.02 6.26
CA LYS A 117 11.38 5.81 5.11
C LYS A 117 11.14 4.40 4.53
N PRO A 118 10.70 4.28 3.28
CA PRO A 118 10.32 2.99 2.73
C PRO A 118 11.53 2.08 2.59
N GLY A 119 11.34 0.84 3.04
CA GLY A 119 12.29 -0.25 2.86
C GLY A 119 11.88 -1.16 1.70
N GLY A 120 12.12 -2.46 1.88
CA GLY A 120 11.85 -3.51 0.91
C GLY A 120 13.12 -4.04 0.25
N ASP A 121 12.96 -4.82 -0.82
CA ASP A 121 14.09 -5.48 -1.51
C ASP A 121 15.10 -4.47 -2.06
N LYS A 122 16.38 -4.78 -1.86
CA LYS A 122 17.51 -3.96 -2.34
C LYS A 122 17.78 -4.20 -3.84
N ILE A 123 16.81 -3.87 -4.69
CA ILE A 123 16.91 -4.02 -6.16
C ILE A 123 17.28 -2.72 -6.88
N GLY A 124 17.85 -1.76 -6.17
CA GLY A 124 18.29 -0.47 -6.69
C GLY A 124 17.50 0.72 -6.16
N ARG A 125 17.92 1.92 -6.59
CA ARG A 125 17.26 3.18 -6.22
C ARG A 125 15.90 3.27 -6.91
N ARG A 126 14.84 3.44 -6.11
CA ARG A 126 13.48 3.66 -6.61
C ARG A 126 13.01 5.03 -6.13
N ARG A 127 12.68 5.87 -7.07
CA ARG A 127 12.16 7.21 -6.80
C ARG A 127 10.79 7.12 -6.10
N MET A 128 10.53 8.10 -5.25
CA MET A 128 9.23 8.33 -4.59
C MET A 128 8.81 9.80 -4.68
N ASP A 129 9.71 10.65 -5.11
CA ASP A 129 9.49 12.06 -5.32
C ASP A 129 8.31 12.35 -6.26
N THR A 130 8.08 11.50 -7.27
CA THR A 130 6.91 11.60 -8.16
C THR A 130 5.58 11.60 -7.38
N HIS A 131 5.45 10.75 -6.36
CA HIS A 131 4.26 10.75 -5.50
C HIS A 131 4.14 12.07 -4.72
N PHE A 132 5.24 12.58 -4.18
CA PHE A 132 5.22 13.82 -3.39
C PHE A 132 4.92 15.03 -4.25
N ILE A 133 5.54 15.13 -5.43
CA ILE A 133 5.23 16.16 -6.42
C ILE A 133 3.74 16.11 -6.79
N GLY A 134 3.19 14.90 -6.99
CA GLY A 134 1.77 14.72 -7.25
C GLY A 134 0.89 15.25 -6.11
N PHE A 135 1.19 14.92 -4.86
CA PHE A 135 0.43 15.41 -3.71
C PHE A 135 0.55 16.92 -3.52
N GLU A 136 1.73 17.50 -3.72
CA GLU A 136 1.93 18.95 -3.66
C GLU A 136 1.13 19.70 -4.74
N ASN A 137 1.11 19.17 -5.97
CA ASN A 137 0.27 19.72 -7.05
C ASN A 137 -1.23 19.65 -6.72
N LEU A 138 -1.66 18.66 -5.96
CA LEU A 138 -3.04 18.57 -5.44
C LEU A 138 -3.29 19.49 -4.24
N GLY A 139 -2.30 20.24 -3.78
CA GLY A 139 -2.40 21.19 -2.68
C GLY A 139 -2.04 20.64 -1.30
N ALA A 140 -1.42 19.47 -1.22
CA ALA A 140 -0.87 18.95 0.02
C ALA A 140 0.46 19.60 0.37
N LYS A 141 0.80 19.58 1.66
CA LYS A 141 2.11 19.97 2.18
C LYS A 141 2.88 18.73 2.58
N PHE A 142 4.14 18.69 2.21
CA PHE A 142 5.06 17.62 2.52
C PHE A 142 6.16 18.12 3.46
N GLU A 143 6.39 17.41 4.56
CA GLU A 143 7.39 17.73 5.57
C GLU A 143 8.11 16.46 6.00
N TYR A 144 9.40 16.55 6.29
CA TYR A 144 10.11 15.48 6.97
C TYR A 144 10.22 15.84 8.45
N ASP A 145 9.65 15.00 9.29
CA ASP A 145 9.73 15.14 10.75
C ASP A 145 10.96 14.40 11.25
N HIS A 146 11.96 15.16 11.71
CA HIS A 146 13.23 14.62 12.19
C HIS A 146 13.10 13.89 13.54
N ASP A 147 12.13 14.28 14.36
CA ASP A 147 11.93 13.67 15.69
C ASP A 147 11.31 12.28 15.57
N THR A 148 10.37 12.13 14.69
CA THR A 148 9.70 10.85 14.42
C THR A 148 10.30 10.08 13.24
N GLU A 149 11.27 10.65 12.52
CA GLU A 149 11.88 10.07 11.30
C GLU A 149 10.84 9.65 10.24
N ASN A 150 9.73 10.38 10.17
CA ASN A 150 8.65 10.13 9.24
C ASN A 150 8.51 11.25 8.22
N PHE A 151 8.06 10.89 7.04
CA PHE A 151 7.47 11.83 6.10
C PHE A 151 6.02 12.11 6.52
N LYS A 152 5.69 13.37 6.68
CA LYS A 152 4.35 13.86 7.02
C LYS A 152 3.76 14.56 5.81
N VAL A 153 2.57 14.14 5.41
CA VAL A 153 1.81 14.77 4.33
C VAL A 153 0.49 15.26 4.91
N THR A 154 0.18 16.54 4.68
CA THR A 154 -1.06 17.15 5.19
C THR A 154 -1.77 17.93 4.10
N ALA A 155 -3.11 17.94 4.15
CA ALA A 155 -3.93 18.79 3.29
C ALA A 155 -5.22 19.17 4.01
N GLN A 156 -5.63 20.43 3.92
CA GLN A 156 -6.96 20.84 4.35
C GLN A 156 -8.02 20.38 3.35
N LYS A 157 -7.71 20.50 2.06
CA LYS A 157 -8.56 20.06 0.94
C LYS A 157 -7.68 19.83 -0.26
N LEU A 158 -7.79 18.64 -0.84
CA LEU A 158 -7.18 18.35 -2.13
C LEU A 158 -7.97 19.02 -3.26
N LYS A 159 -7.26 19.56 -4.25
CA LYS A 159 -7.84 20.21 -5.43
C LYS A 159 -7.30 19.51 -6.67
N GLY A 160 -8.18 19.25 -7.63
CA GLY A 160 -7.77 18.73 -8.93
C GLY A 160 -6.79 19.69 -9.60
N ALA A 161 -5.73 19.14 -10.21
CA ALA A 161 -4.72 19.88 -10.94
C ALA A 161 -4.34 19.13 -12.21
N TYR A 162 -4.00 19.86 -13.25
CA TYR A 162 -3.33 19.28 -14.41
C TYR A 162 -1.83 19.16 -14.07
N MET A 163 -1.28 17.96 -14.25
CA MET A 163 0.14 17.72 -13.99
C MET A 163 0.70 16.73 -15.00
N LEU A 164 1.92 16.99 -15.43
CA LEU A 164 2.73 16.03 -16.19
C LEU A 164 3.81 15.52 -15.24
N LEU A 165 3.80 14.23 -14.99
CA LEU A 165 4.83 13.59 -14.16
C LEU A 165 6.08 13.33 -15.01
N ASP A 166 7.25 13.43 -14.40
CA ASP A 166 8.56 13.30 -15.05
C ASP A 166 9.02 11.84 -15.21
N GLU A 167 8.24 10.90 -14.71
CA GLU A 167 8.52 9.46 -14.78
C GLU A 167 7.29 8.70 -15.26
N ALA A 168 7.46 7.90 -16.29
CA ALA A 168 6.42 6.97 -16.74
C ALA A 168 6.38 5.75 -15.83
N SER A 169 5.17 5.34 -15.42
CA SER A 169 4.95 4.07 -14.74
C SER A 169 4.44 3.02 -15.73
N VAL A 170 4.97 1.81 -15.65
CA VAL A 170 4.57 0.67 -16.49
C VAL A 170 3.53 -0.20 -15.79
N THR A 171 3.22 0.07 -14.53
CA THR A 171 2.25 -0.70 -13.72
C THR A 171 1.05 0.12 -13.35
#